data_d02ec6beab1214f7cb48c0bfc428bf11
#
_entry.id   d02ec6beab1214f7cb48c0bfc428bf11
#
_cell.length_a   1.000
_cell.length_b   1.000
_cell.length_c   1.000
_cell.angle_alpha   90.00
_cell.angle_beta   90.00
_cell.angle_gamma   90.00
#
_symmetry.space_group_name_H-M   'P 1'
#
loop_
_entity.id
_entity.type
_entity.pdbx_description
1 polymer ?
#
loop_
_entity_poly.entity_id
_entity_poly.type
_entity_poly.pdbx_seq_one_letter_code
_entity_poly.pdbx_strand_id
1 'polypeptide(L)'
;MTYADPGRRRGLITGLRALADFLEDSPQIPAPYSVDVLVFPPDVPGQDGRAEIDRIAVLTGARIDDQTAEHGHYTASRVFGPVEYRAVFIPPRTRAYYDARGSYSGNIIPGPDQEV
;
A
#
# COMPACT_ATOMS: atom_id res chain seq x y z
N MET A 1 4.79 -10.74 -3.12
CA MET A 1 3.85 -10.45 -2.03
C MET A 1 2.54 -11.15 -2.31
N THR A 2 1.87 -11.62 -1.29
CA THR A 2 0.62 -12.35 -1.47
C THR A 2 -0.44 -11.78 -0.56
N TYR A 3 -1.71 -12.02 -0.92
CA TYR A 3 -2.81 -11.54 -0.09
C TYR A 3 -2.94 -12.43 1.16
N ALA A 4 -3.60 -11.89 2.16
CA ALA A 4 -3.86 -12.64 3.38
C ALA A 4 -4.85 -13.77 3.09
N ASP A 5 -4.56 -14.95 3.62
CA ASP A 5 -5.54 -16.03 3.61
C ASP A 5 -6.64 -15.74 4.63
N PRO A 6 -7.73 -16.54 4.69
CA PRO A 6 -8.83 -16.22 5.59
C PRO A 6 -8.43 -16.13 7.06
N GLY A 7 -7.51 -16.97 7.51
CA GLY A 7 -7.04 -16.91 8.91
C GLY A 7 -6.26 -15.65 9.18
N ARG A 8 -5.34 -15.31 8.30
CA ARG A 8 -4.56 -14.09 8.43
C ARG A 8 -5.46 -12.87 8.36
N ARG A 9 -6.46 -12.92 7.47
CA ARG A 9 -7.40 -11.82 7.31
C ARG A 9 -8.17 -11.57 8.60
N ARG A 10 -8.63 -12.62 9.27
CA ARG A 10 -9.33 -12.46 10.55
C ARG A 10 -8.42 -11.85 11.61
N GLY A 11 -7.17 -12.31 11.66
CA GLY A 11 -6.21 -11.73 12.60
C GLY A 11 -5.95 -10.26 12.33
N LEU A 12 -5.86 -9.90 11.06
CA LEU A 12 -5.67 -8.52 10.67
C LEU A 12 -6.84 -7.65 11.12
N ILE A 13 -8.06 -8.11 10.88
CA ILE A 13 -9.25 -7.37 11.27
C ILE A 13 -9.30 -7.21 12.79
N THR A 14 -9.00 -8.27 13.51
CA THR A 14 -8.98 -8.21 14.98
C THR A 14 -7.93 -7.23 15.46
N GLY A 15 -6.75 -7.25 14.85
CA GLY A 15 -5.68 -6.33 15.20
C GLY A 15 -6.02 -4.88 14.94
N LEU A 16 -6.67 -4.62 13.80
CA LEU A 16 -7.09 -3.26 13.48
C LEU A 16 -8.12 -2.74 14.48
N ARG A 17 -9.05 -3.60 14.88
CA ARG A 17 -10.02 -3.22 15.90
C ARG A 17 -9.36 -2.95 17.24
N ALA A 18 -8.38 -3.78 17.58
CA ALA A 18 -7.64 -3.59 18.83
C ALA A 18 -6.85 -2.28 18.82
N LEU A 19 -6.26 -1.94 17.68
CA LEU A 19 -5.56 -0.67 17.55
C LEU A 19 -6.51 0.51 17.72
N ALA A 20 -7.69 0.42 17.13
CA ALA A 20 -8.69 1.48 17.27
C ALA A 20 -9.08 1.66 18.74
N ASP A 21 -9.33 0.55 19.44
CA ASP A 21 -9.67 0.60 20.85
C ASP A 21 -8.54 1.19 21.68
N PHE A 22 -7.31 0.81 21.35
CA PHE A 22 -6.13 1.31 22.06
C PHE A 22 -6.02 2.84 21.93
N LEU A 23 -6.22 3.36 20.73
CA LEU A 23 -6.17 4.80 20.51
C LEU A 23 -7.30 5.51 21.26
N GLU A 24 -8.48 4.90 21.29
CA GLU A 24 -9.63 5.50 21.95
C GLU A 24 -9.44 5.51 23.47
N ASP A 25 -8.89 4.43 24.01
CA ASP A 25 -8.72 4.28 25.47
C ASP A 25 -7.52 5.04 26.01
N SER A 26 -6.64 5.48 25.14
CA SER A 26 -5.39 6.14 25.54
C SER A 26 -5.24 7.47 24.82
N PRO A 27 -6.09 8.44 25.13
CA PRO A 27 -6.09 9.70 24.37
C PRO A 27 -4.81 10.52 24.48
N GLN A 28 -3.97 10.24 25.47
CA GLN A 28 -2.70 10.96 25.58
C GLN A 28 -1.64 10.41 24.64
N ILE A 29 -1.85 9.27 24.00
CA ILE A 29 -0.90 8.73 23.05
C ILE A 29 -1.10 9.44 21.70
N PRO A 30 -0.02 9.87 21.04
CA PRO A 30 -0.18 10.53 19.75
C PRO A 30 -0.80 9.59 18.71
N ALA A 31 -1.77 10.11 17.97
CA ALA A 31 -2.37 9.38 16.86
C ALA A 31 -1.84 9.94 15.55
N PRO A 32 -1.65 9.10 14.53
CA PRO A 32 -1.21 9.61 13.24
C PRO A 32 -2.29 10.48 12.59
N TYR A 33 -1.86 11.39 11.74
CA TYR A 33 -2.79 12.26 11.03
C TYR A 33 -3.64 11.46 10.05
N SER A 34 -3.06 10.44 9.43
CA SER A 34 -3.76 9.58 8.48
C SER A 34 -3.09 8.22 8.45
N VAL A 35 -3.81 7.24 7.90
CA VAL A 35 -3.29 5.87 7.79
C VAL A 35 -3.60 5.33 6.40
N ASP A 36 -2.58 4.77 5.75
CA ASP A 36 -2.74 4.09 4.48
C ASP A 36 -2.61 2.59 4.69
N VAL A 37 -3.62 1.85 4.26
CA VAL A 37 -3.59 0.40 4.25
C VAL A 37 -3.29 -0.02 2.82
N LEU A 38 -2.12 -0.57 2.60
CA LEU A 38 -1.63 -0.85 1.25
C LEU A 38 -1.76 -2.31 0.89
N VAL A 39 -2.23 -2.56 -0.32
CA VAL A 39 -2.36 -3.91 -0.88
C VAL A 39 -1.64 -3.92 -2.22
N PHE A 40 -0.77 -4.92 -2.42
CA PHE A 40 -0.03 -5.08 -3.67
C PHE A 40 -0.43 -6.40 -4.31
N PRO A 41 -0.91 -6.38 -5.56
CA PRO A 41 -1.24 -7.63 -6.23
C PRO A 41 -0.03 -8.53 -6.36
N PRO A 42 -0.22 -9.85 -6.29
CA PRO A 42 0.89 -10.76 -6.50
C PRO A 42 1.48 -10.60 -7.90
N ASP A 43 2.79 -10.78 -8.00
CA ASP A 43 3.49 -10.70 -9.27
C ASP A 43 3.35 -12.04 -9.96
N VAL A 44 2.49 -12.13 -10.94
CA VAL A 44 2.23 -13.37 -11.66
C VAL A 44 2.70 -13.21 -13.09
N PRO A 45 3.66 -14.02 -13.55
CA PRO A 45 4.17 -13.91 -14.92
C PRO A 45 3.03 -14.03 -15.93
N GLY A 46 3.04 -13.15 -16.91
CA GLY A 46 2.03 -13.15 -17.95
C GLY A 46 0.72 -12.49 -17.59
N GLN A 47 0.59 -11.97 -16.39
CA GLN A 47 -0.62 -11.26 -15.97
C GLN A 47 -0.35 -9.78 -15.84
N ASP A 48 -1.36 -9.00 -16.22
CA ASP A 48 -1.28 -7.55 -16.11
C ASP A 48 -1.83 -7.11 -14.77
N GLY A 49 -0.99 -6.51 -13.96
CA GLY A 49 -1.40 -6.03 -12.64
C GLY A 49 -2.49 -4.97 -12.71
N ARG A 50 -2.59 -4.24 -13.83
CA ARG A 50 -3.67 -3.26 -13.98
C ARG A 50 -5.04 -3.93 -13.94
N ALA A 51 -5.17 -5.09 -14.56
CA ALA A 51 -6.43 -5.81 -14.56
C ALA A 51 -6.85 -6.17 -13.13
N GLU A 52 -5.89 -6.54 -12.31
CA GLU A 52 -6.19 -6.84 -10.92
C GLU A 52 -6.62 -5.59 -10.15
N ILE A 53 -5.98 -4.46 -10.37
CA ILE A 53 -6.39 -3.20 -9.74
C ILE A 53 -7.80 -2.82 -10.20
N ASP A 54 -8.10 -3.00 -11.49
CA ASP A 54 -9.45 -2.71 -12.01
C ASP A 54 -10.49 -3.59 -11.32
N ARG A 55 -10.17 -4.87 -11.13
CA ARG A 55 -11.07 -5.79 -10.44
C ARG A 55 -11.32 -5.34 -9.01
N ILE A 56 -10.26 -4.95 -8.31
CA ILE A 56 -10.39 -4.46 -6.94
C ILE A 56 -11.22 -3.18 -6.89
N ALA A 57 -11.02 -2.30 -7.86
CA ALA A 57 -11.77 -1.05 -7.91
C ALA A 57 -13.28 -1.32 -8.05
N VAL A 58 -13.66 -2.28 -8.89
CA VAL A 58 -15.05 -2.63 -9.05
C VAL A 58 -15.61 -3.20 -7.75
N LEU A 59 -14.87 -4.10 -7.10
CA LEU A 59 -15.33 -4.75 -5.87
C LEU A 59 -15.47 -3.77 -4.71
N THR A 60 -14.63 -2.75 -4.67
CA THR A 60 -14.61 -1.82 -3.54
C THR A 60 -15.33 -0.51 -3.82
N GLY A 61 -15.69 -0.25 -5.06
CA GLY A 61 -16.21 1.06 -5.45
C GLY A 61 -15.14 2.12 -5.42
N ALA A 62 -13.87 1.73 -5.56
CA ALA A 62 -12.75 2.64 -5.44
C ALA A 62 -12.52 3.40 -6.74
N ARG A 63 -11.80 4.50 -6.65
CA ARG A 63 -11.42 5.30 -7.80
C ARG A 63 -10.06 4.83 -8.30
N ILE A 64 -9.89 4.89 -9.62
CA ILE A 64 -8.62 4.56 -10.25
C ILE A 64 -7.83 5.84 -10.47
N ASP A 65 -6.55 5.78 -10.13
CA ASP A 65 -5.61 6.85 -10.42
C ASP A 65 -4.46 6.24 -11.22
N ASP A 66 -4.34 6.65 -12.48
CA ASP A 66 -3.34 6.11 -13.39
C ASP A 66 -2.27 7.15 -13.64
N GLN A 67 -1.11 6.94 -13.06
CA GLN A 67 0.05 7.81 -13.26
C GLN A 67 1.19 7.10 -13.96
N THR A 68 0.88 6.02 -14.67
CA THR A 68 1.92 5.20 -15.28
C THR A 68 2.67 5.93 -16.38
N ALA A 69 2.06 6.91 -17.02
CA ALA A 69 2.72 7.69 -18.05
C ALA A 69 3.89 8.51 -17.51
N GLU A 70 3.90 8.78 -16.21
CA GLU A 70 4.93 9.58 -15.58
C GLU A 70 5.77 8.74 -14.62
N HIS A 71 5.91 7.47 -14.91
CA HIS A 71 6.61 6.52 -14.03
C HIS A 71 5.95 6.42 -12.65
N GLY A 72 4.66 6.72 -12.60
CA GLY A 72 3.90 6.57 -11.37
C GLY A 72 3.23 5.22 -11.29
N HIS A 73 2.35 5.09 -10.32
CA HIS A 73 1.68 3.84 -10.02
C HIS A 73 0.27 3.82 -10.59
N TYR A 74 -0.30 2.64 -10.65
CA TYR A 74 -1.69 2.44 -11.02
C TYR A 74 -2.42 1.99 -9.77
N THR A 75 -3.33 2.81 -9.26
CA THR A 75 -3.89 2.56 -7.93
C THR A 75 -5.41 2.62 -7.92
N ALA A 76 -6.00 1.87 -7.00
CA ALA A 76 -7.41 1.99 -6.67
C ALA A 76 -7.50 2.32 -5.18
N SER A 77 -8.22 3.40 -4.85
CA SER A 77 -8.25 3.90 -3.48
C SER A 77 -9.67 4.08 -3.00
N ARG A 78 -9.91 3.70 -1.75
CA ARG A 78 -11.15 3.99 -1.08
C ARG A 78 -10.85 4.56 0.29
N VAL A 79 -11.48 5.70 0.63
CA VAL A 79 -11.21 6.38 1.89
C VAL A 79 -12.31 6.12 2.90
N PHE A 80 -11.89 6.05 4.16
CA PHE A 80 -12.77 5.95 5.31
C PHE A 80 -12.31 7.04 6.28
N GLY A 81 -12.73 8.29 6.01
CA GLY A 81 -12.19 9.41 6.75
C GLY A 81 -10.69 9.55 6.48
N PRO A 82 -9.89 9.65 7.53
CA PRO A 82 -8.43 9.75 7.35
C PRO A 82 -7.74 8.40 7.14
N VAL A 83 -8.49 7.32 7.00
CA VAL A 83 -7.93 6.00 6.71
C VAL A 83 -8.24 5.66 5.26
N GLU A 84 -7.21 5.25 4.53
CA GLU A 84 -7.38 4.97 3.10
C GLU A 84 -6.92 3.55 2.80
N TYR A 85 -7.79 2.79 2.12
CA TYR A 85 -7.42 1.48 1.57
C TYR A 85 -6.93 1.74 0.15
N ARG A 86 -5.74 1.28 -0.16
CA ARG A 86 -5.13 1.55 -1.46
C ARG A 86 -4.51 0.29 -2.03
N ALA A 87 -4.99 -0.12 -3.20
CA ALA A 87 -4.39 -1.21 -3.95
C ALA A 87 -3.46 -0.60 -4.99
N VAL A 88 -2.22 -1.04 -5.03
CA VAL A 88 -1.16 -0.39 -5.80
C VAL A 88 -0.50 -1.38 -6.73
N PHE A 89 -0.46 -1.06 -8.02
CA PHE A 89 0.35 -1.79 -8.98
C PHE A 89 1.47 -0.88 -9.46
N ILE A 90 2.69 -1.38 -9.37
CA ILE A 90 3.88 -0.68 -9.85
C ILE A 90 4.29 -1.39 -11.15
N PRO A 91 4.10 -0.75 -12.31
CA PRO A 91 4.46 -1.41 -13.57
C PRO A 91 5.94 -1.77 -13.59
N PRO A 92 6.32 -2.85 -14.28
CA PRO A 92 7.73 -3.26 -14.31
C PRO A 92 8.66 -2.15 -14.79
N ARG A 93 8.23 -1.36 -15.75
CA ARG A 93 9.02 -0.26 -16.26
C ARG A 93 9.25 0.81 -15.19
N THR A 94 8.22 1.12 -14.41
CA THR A 94 8.33 2.07 -13.32
C THR A 94 9.21 1.52 -12.21
N ARG A 95 9.04 0.25 -11.89
CA ARG A 95 9.85 -0.39 -10.87
C ARG A 95 11.32 -0.35 -11.24
N ALA A 96 11.66 -0.66 -12.49
CA ALA A 96 13.03 -0.62 -12.95
C ALA A 96 13.63 0.78 -12.83
N TYR A 97 12.84 1.77 -13.16
CA TYR A 97 13.27 3.16 -13.07
C TYR A 97 13.63 3.53 -11.63
N TYR A 98 12.78 3.19 -10.68
CA TYR A 98 13.03 3.52 -9.28
C TYR A 98 14.11 2.66 -8.67
N ASP A 99 14.23 1.40 -9.09
CA ASP A 99 15.30 0.54 -8.61
C ASP A 99 16.66 1.08 -9.00
N ALA A 100 16.80 1.55 -10.22
CA ALA A 100 18.06 2.14 -10.66
C ALA A 100 18.41 3.37 -9.83
N ARG A 101 17.43 4.22 -9.58
CA ARG A 101 17.65 5.41 -8.78
C ARG A 101 17.94 5.05 -7.33
N GLY A 102 17.21 4.08 -6.82
CA GLY A 102 17.38 3.63 -5.44
C GLY A 102 18.75 3.04 -5.21
N SER A 103 19.23 2.25 -6.15
CA SER A 103 20.53 1.67 -6.06
C SER A 103 21.63 2.74 -6.03
N TYR A 104 21.47 3.75 -6.85
CA TYR A 104 22.40 4.85 -6.89
C TYR A 104 22.35 5.65 -5.57
N SER A 105 21.18 5.92 -5.08
CA SER A 105 21.02 6.64 -3.83
C SER A 105 21.52 5.85 -2.65
N GLY A 106 21.36 4.55 -2.67
CA GLY A 106 21.78 3.71 -1.58
C GLY A 106 23.25 3.78 -1.30
N ASN A 107 24.05 4.14 -2.29
CA ASN A 107 25.48 4.25 -2.10
C ASN A 107 25.87 5.50 -1.34
N ILE A 108 24.97 6.43 -1.19
CA ILE A 108 25.27 7.70 -0.57
C ILE A 108 24.75 7.80 0.84
N ILE A 109 23.66 7.15 1.10
CA ILE A 109 22.94 7.33 2.34
C ILE A 109 23.62 6.62 3.48
N PRO A 110 23.94 7.29 4.57
CA PRO A 110 24.47 6.63 5.75
C PRO A 110 23.38 5.82 6.40
N GLY A 111 23.74 4.62 6.80
CA GLY A 111 22.80 3.71 7.31
C GLY A 111 22.03 4.13 8.54
N PRO A 112 22.68 4.67 9.55
CA PRO A 112 22.01 4.82 10.82
C PRO A 112 20.84 5.76 10.79
N ASP A 113 20.78 6.62 9.84
CA ASP A 113 19.76 7.60 9.87
C ASP A 113 18.45 7.10 9.52
N GLN A 114 18.42 6.02 8.84
CA GLN A 114 17.19 5.63 8.33
C GLN A 114 16.39 4.91 9.29
N GLU A 115 16.95 4.38 10.24
CA GLU A 115 16.19 3.58 11.05
C GLU A 115 15.26 4.25 11.87
N VAL A 116 15.37 5.36 12.01
CA VAL A 116 14.51 6.02 12.86
C VAL A 116 13.08 5.88 12.64
#